data_64b6271840f80d73d1f853fd1e7d8c67
#
_entry.id   64b6271840f80d73d1f853fd1e7d8c67
#
_cell.length_a   1.000
_cell.length_b   1.000
_cell.length_c   1.000
_cell.angle_alpha   90.00
_cell.angle_beta   90.00
_cell.angle_gamma   90.00
#
_symmetry.space_group_name_H-M   'P 1'
#
loop_
_entity.id
_entity.type
_entity.pdbx_description
1 polymer ?
#
loop_
_entity_poly.entity_id
_entity_poly.type
_entity_poly.pdbx_seq_one_letter_code
_entity_poly.pdbx_strand_id
1 'polypeptide(L)'
;MKKLLFAAMPLAIVAVLALKPVPDPLPIGSDMPKADVKMKTTDGKEISLNDSKGKNGLLVMFSCNTCPYVIKNQARTAEVCSFASKKWIGVAVLNSNEGSRDGSDSFEEMQEYAKAQNYAWKYAVDKNSVLADAFGATRTPEVFLFDKAGKLVYHGAIDDNPSDAGSVNRKHLMVAMDEMLEGKDVSQKNSRSVGCGIKRLGD
;
A
#
# COMPACT_ATOMS: atom_id res chain seq x y z
N MET A 1 -50.74 3.84 55.28
CA MET A 1 -50.50 3.32 53.95
C MET A 1 -49.32 4.10 53.32
N LYS A 2 -48.13 3.54 53.37
CA LYS A 2 -46.93 4.20 52.86
C LYS A 2 -46.74 3.78 51.36
N LYS A 3 -46.83 4.75 50.45
CA LYS A 3 -46.55 4.53 49.02
C LYS A 3 -45.03 4.54 48.79
N LEU A 4 -44.46 3.40 48.39
CA LEU A 4 -43.10 3.34 47.90
C LEU A 4 -43.08 3.88 46.44
N LEU A 5 -42.37 4.99 46.22
CA LEU A 5 -42.01 5.43 44.88
C LEU A 5 -40.73 4.68 44.46
N PHE A 6 -40.87 3.83 43.45
CA PHE A 6 -39.69 3.28 42.72
C PHE A 6 -39.18 4.31 41.72
N ALA A 7 -38.03 4.89 41.98
CA ALA A 7 -37.34 5.72 41.02
C ALA A 7 -36.64 4.81 39.99
N ALA A 8 -37.10 4.83 38.75
CA ALA A 8 -36.42 4.14 37.64
C ALA A 8 -35.17 4.93 37.22
N MET A 9 -34.01 4.38 37.49
CA MET A 9 -32.72 4.95 37.10
C MET A 9 -32.47 4.62 35.61
N PRO A 10 -32.25 5.60 34.73
CA PRO A 10 -31.98 5.30 33.31
C PRO A 10 -30.62 4.65 33.19
N LEU A 11 -30.57 3.46 32.58
CA LEU A 11 -29.33 2.74 32.23
C LEU A 11 -28.74 3.45 31.03
N ALA A 12 -27.66 4.24 31.23
CA ALA A 12 -26.90 4.86 30.18
C ALA A 12 -26.08 3.77 29.46
N ILE A 13 -26.48 3.44 28.24
CA ILE A 13 -25.69 2.57 27.36
C ILE A 13 -24.50 3.38 26.87
N VAL A 14 -23.32 3.15 27.43
CA VAL A 14 -22.08 3.67 26.93
C VAL A 14 -21.68 2.82 25.68
N ALA A 15 -21.91 3.37 24.49
CA ALA A 15 -21.41 2.79 23.27
C ALA A 15 -19.86 2.90 23.29
N VAL A 16 -19.18 1.80 23.58
CA VAL A 16 -17.73 1.70 23.43
C VAL A 16 -17.44 1.66 21.93
N LEU A 17 -16.98 2.77 21.36
CA LEU A 17 -16.39 2.78 20.03
C LEU A 17 -15.13 1.90 20.07
N ALA A 18 -15.22 0.68 19.56
CA ALA A 18 -14.07 -0.19 19.40
C ALA A 18 -13.17 0.42 18.32
N LEU A 19 -12.05 1.01 18.73
CA LEU A 19 -10.96 1.38 17.83
C LEU A 19 -10.53 0.10 17.11
N LYS A 20 -10.64 0.06 15.78
CA LYS A 20 -10.09 -1.05 14.99
C LYS A 20 -8.59 -1.08 15.21
N PRO A 21 -8.00 -2.20 15.62
CA PRO A 21 -6.56 -2.29 15.76
C PRO A 21 -5.89 -2.04 14.40
N VAL A 22 -4.82 -1.24 14.39
CA VAL A 22 -3.98 -1.08 13.20
C VAL A 22 -3.40 -2.46 12.89
N PRO A 23 -3.60 -3.00 11.68
CA PRO A 23 -3.09 -4.32 11.35
C PRO A 23 -1.56 -4.34 11.38
N ASP A 24 -0.98 -5.41 11.90
CA ASP A 24 0.46 -5.64 11.82
C ASP A 24 0.89 -5.84 10.36
N PRO A 25 2.06 -5.34 9.97
CA PRO A 25 2.59 -5.58 8.63
C PRO A 25 2.74 -7.07 8.33
N LEU A 26 2.47 -7.44 7.09
CA LEU A 26 2.63 -8.82 6.61
C LEU A 26 4.06 -9.33 6.92
N PRO A 27 4.22 -10.47 7.63
CA PRO A 27 5.53 -11.00 7.98
C PRO A 27 6.36 -11.40 6.76
N ILE A 28 7.68 -11.18 6.82
CA ILE A 28 8.61 -11.66 5.78
C ILE A 28 8.47 -13.18 5.62
N GLY A 29 8.48 -13.65 4.37
CA GLY A 29 8.27 -15.04 4.00
C GLY A 29 6.82 -15.45 3.81
N SER A 30 5.86 -14.58 4.15
CA SER A 30 4.43 -14.83 3.89
C SER A 30 4.11 -14.93 2.42
N ASP A 31 3.08 -15.70 2.10
CA ASP A 31 2.46 -15.69 0.78
C ASP A 31 1.72 -14.36 0.55
N MET A 32 1.56 -14.01 -0.71
CA MET A 32 0.82 -12.84 -1.13
C MET A 32 -0.67 -12.98 -0.76
N PRO A 33 -1.19 -12.17 0.17
CA PRO A 33 -2.56 -12.33 0.63
C PRO A 33 -3.55 -11.82 -0.42
N LYS A 34 -4.74 -12.46 -0.48
CA LYS A 34 -5.84 -12.04 -1.37
C LYS A 34 -5.41 -11.82 -2.84
N ALA A 35 -4.47 -12.63 -3.33
CA ALA A 35 -3.81 -12.45 -4.62
C ALA A 35 -4.74 -12.46 -5.83
N ASP A 36 -5.95 -13.03 -5.71
CA ASP A 36 -6.96 -13.13 -6.78
C ASP A 36 -8.03 -12.03 -6.73
N VAL A 37 -8.00 -11.14 -5.74
CA VAL A 37 -8.94 -10.01 -5.68
C VAL A 37 -8.78 -9.13 -6.91
N LYS A 38 -9.89 -8.92 -7.63
CA LYS A 38 -9.91 -8.07 -8.82
C LYS A 38 -9.96 -6.59 -8.46
N MET A 39 -9.14 -5.82 -9.15
CA MET A 39 -8.98 -4.38 -8.99
C MET A 39 -9.14 -3.68 -10.34
N LYS A 40 -9.88 -2.58 -10.37
CA LYS A 40 -10.01 -1.75 -11.57
C LYS A 40 -8.76 -0.88 -11.72
N THR A 41 -8.07 -1.00 -12.84
CA THR A 41 -6.91 -0.18 -13.21
C THR A 41 -7.32 1.10 -13.91
N THR A 42 -6.46 2.11 -13.88
CA THR A 42 -6.70 3.40 -14.54
C THR A 42 -6.87 3.31 -16.07
N ASP A 43 -6.42 2.23 -16.70
CA ASP A 43 -6.68 1.90 -18.12
C ASP A 43 -8.02 1.17 -18.34
N GLY A 44 -8.86 1.06 -17.29
CA GLY A 44 -10.21 0.49 -17.35
C GLY A 44 -10.28 -1.03 -17.32
N LYS A 45 -9.16 -1.73 -17.17
CA LYS A 45 -9.11 -3.18 -17.07
C LYS A 45 -9.30 -3.64 -15.62
N GLU A 46 -9.62 -4.91 -15.45
CA GLU A 46 -9.57 -5.57 -14.15
C GLU A 46 -8.36 -6.50 -14.08
N ILE A 47 -7.60 -6.37 -13.00
CA ILE A 47 -6.44 -7.22 -12.72
C ILE A 47 -6.49 -7.71 -11.27
N SER A 48 -5.76 -8.77 -10.98
CA SER A 48 -5.41 -9.20 -9.63
C SER A 48 -3.89 -9.05 -9.41
N LEU A 49 -3.42 -9.30 -8.18
CA LEU A 49 -1.99 -9.37 -7.92
C LEU A 49 -1.35 -10.53 -8.67
N ASN A 50 -2.05 -11.68 -8.79
CA ASN A 50 -1.59 -12.81 -9.57
C ASN A 50 -1.43 -12.46 -11.05
N ASP A 51 -2.40 -11.71 -11.64
CA ASP A 51 -2.31 -11.24 -13.03
C ASP A 51 -1.17 -10.23 -13.23
N SER A 52 -0.78 -9.54 -12.17
CA SER A 52 0.27 -8.51 -12.18
C SER A 52 1.67 -9.06 -11.96
N LYS A 53 1.79 -10.32 -11.49
CA LYS A 53 3.08 -10.92 -11.15
C LYS A 53 3.92 -11.15 -12.41
N GLY A 54 5.16 -10.67 -12.40
CA GLY A 54 6.15 -10.94 -13.44
C GLY A 54 6.89 -12.26 -13.23
N LYS A 55 7.77 -12.59 -14.18
CA LYS A 55 8.59 -13.82 -14.13
C LYS A 55 9.46 -13.90 -12.87
N ASN A 56 9.95 -12.74 -12.41
CA ASN A 56 10.88 -12.66 -11.28
C ASN A 56 10.23 -12.16 -9.97
N GLY A 57 8.92 -12.01 -9.94
CA GLY A 57 8.19 -11.60 -8.73
C GLY A 57 7.23 -10.43 -8.95
N LEU A 58 6.87 -9.75 -7.87
CA LEU A 58 5.93 -8.62 -7.89
C LEU A 58 6.35 -7.55 -6.88
N LEU A 59 6.39 -6.30 -7.34
CA LEU A 59 6.42 -5.11 -6.50
C LEU A 59 4.98 -4.59 -6.33
N VAL A 60 4.49 -4.57 -5.10
CA VAL A 60 3.25 -3.90 -4.71
C VAL A 60 3.59 -2.62 -3.98
N MET A 61 3.02 -1.49 -4.39
CA MET A 61 3.21 -0.19 -3.75
C MET A 61 1.85 0.42 -3.41
N PHE A 62 1.59 0.64 -2.13
CA PHE A 62 0.45 1.45 -1.69
C PHE A 62 0.80 2.93 -1.87
N SER A 63 -0.05 3.65 -2.61
CA SER A 63 0.18 5.02 -3.01
C SER A 63 -1.14 5.79 -3.05
N CYS A 64 -1.08 7.09 -3.35
CA CYS A 64 -2.24 7.96 -3.56
C CYS A 64 -1.84 9.17 -4.40
N ASN A 65 -2.80 10.04 -4.74
CA ASN A 65 -2.54 11.16 -5.65
C ASN A 65 -1.95 12.40 -4.95
N THR A 66 -2.31 12.65 -3.69
CA THR A 66 -2.11 13.95 -3.03
C THR A 66 -1.18 13.93 -1.82
N CYS A 67 -0.70 12.76 -1.39
CA CYS A 67 0.23 12.70 -0.26
C CYS A 67 1.54 13.43 -0.59
N PRO A 68 1.98 14.41 0.23
CA PRO A 68 3.24 15.12 0.00
C PRO A 68 4.46 14.21 -0.12
N TYR A 69 4.47 13.09 0.60
CA TYR A 69 5.55 12.10 0.51
C TYR A 69 5.50 11.30 -0.80
N VAL A 70 4.31 11.00 -1.32
CA VAL A 70 4.17 10.40 -2.67
C VAL A 70 4.70 11.38 -3.71
N ILE A 71 4.29 12.65 -3.64
CA ILE A 71 4.73 13.70 -4.57
C ILE A 71 6.26 13.88 -4.54
N LYS A 72 6.86 13.97 -3.36
CA LYS A 72 8.32 14.07 -3.21
C LYS A 72 9.07 12.84 -3.72
N ASN A 73 8.41 11.69 -3.77
CA ASN A 73 9.00 10.43 -4.22
C ASN A 73 8.68 10.07 -5.69
N GLN A 74 7.98 10.93 -6.46
CA GLN A 74 7.55 10.61 -7.83
C GLN A 74 8.69 10.13 -8.74
N ALA A 75 9.81 10.86 -8.78
CA ALA A 75 10.96 10.48 -9.61
C ALA A 75 11.57 9.13 -9.16
N ARG A 76 11.66 8.89 -7.86
CA ARG A 76 12.17 7.64 -7.28
C ARG A 76 11.19 6.48 -7.48
N THR A 77 9.88 6.74 -7.40
CA THR A 77 8.84 5.78 -7.77
C THR A 77 8.99 5.37 -9.23
N ALA A 78 9.18 6.34 -10.13
CA ALA A 78 9.41 6.06 -11.55
C ALA A 78 10.69 5.24 -11.77
N GLU A 79 11.79 5.56 -11.07
CA GLU A 79 13.05 4.83 -11.13
C GLU A 79 12.86 3.36 -10.72
N VAL A 80 12.31 3.09 -9.53
CA VAL A 80 12.16 1.72 -8.99
C VAL A 80 11.16 0.89 -9.79
N CYS A 81 10.03 1.47 -10.21
CA CYS A 81 9.04 0.77 -11.02
C CYS A 81 9.56 0.45 -12.44
N SER A 82 10.31 1.37 -13.06
CA SER A 82 10.97 1.12 -14.34
C SER A 82 12.05 0.04 -14.23
N PHE A 83 12.84 0.07 -13.17
CA PHE A 83 13.83 -0.97 -12.89
C PHE A 83 13.15 -2.34 -12.72
N ALA A 84 12.12 -2.43 -11.87
CA ALA A 84 11.36 -3.66 -11.65
C ALA A 84 10.84 -4.22 -12.98
N SER A 85 10.18 -3.39 -13.79
CA SER A 85 9.61 -3.80 -15.09
C SER A 85 10.69 -4.32 -16.05
N LYS A 86 11.83 -3.63 -16.16
CA LYS A 86 12.98 -4.07 -16.99
C LYS A 86 13.58 -5.40 -16.54
N LYS A 87 13.45 -5.73 -15.28
CA LYS A 87 13.91 -6.97 -14.66
C LYS A 87 12.83 -8.05 -14.57
N TRP A 88 11.72 -7.90 -15.28
CA TRP A 88 10.58 -8.85 -15.27
C TRP A 88 9.98 -9.07 -13.89
N ILE A 89 10.12 -8.10 -12.98
CA ILE A 89 9.33 -8.01 -11.77
C ILE A 89 8.06 -7.24 -12.14
N GLY A 90 6.90 -7.82 -11.89
CA GLY A 90 5.63 -7.13 -12.09
C GLY A 90 5.52 -5.92 -11.17
N VAL A 91 4.68 -4.95 -11.54
CA VAL A 91 4.44 -3.75 -10.73
C VAL A 91 2.95 -3.49 -10.61
N ALA A 92 2.46 -3.41 -9.38
CA ALA A 92 1.10 -2.99 -9.04
C ALA A 92 1.16 -1.83 -8.04
N VAL A 93 0.76 -0.64 -8.46
CA VAL A 93 0.57 0.51 -7.58
C VAL A 93 -0.90 0.56 -7.20
N LEU A 94 -1.21 0.64 -5.91
CA LEU A 94 -2.56 0.53 -5.37
C LEU A 94 -2.95 1.81 -4.65
N ASN A 95 -4.14 2.32 -4.95
CA ASN A 95 -4.76 3.41 -4.20
C ASN A 95 -5.85 2.84 -3.29
N SER A 96 -5.57 2.85 -1.98
CA SER A 96 -6.44 2.31 -0.93
C SER A 96 -7.17 3.40 -0.14
N ASN A 97 -7.13 4.66 -0.60
CA ASN A 97 -7.74 5.80 0.09
C ASN A 97 -9.26 5.89 -0.17
N GLU A 98 -10.00 4.92 0.33
CA GLU A 98 -11.46 4.89 0.14
C GLU A 98 -12.18 6.09 0.80
N GLY A 99 -11.66 6.60 1.91
CA GLY A 99 -12.19 7.82 2.56
C GLY A 99 -12.00 9.11 1.75
N SER A 100 -11.22 9.06 0.65
CA SER A 100 -11.04 10.17 -0.31
C SER A 100 -11.50 9.83 -1.72
N ARG A 101 -12.26 8.73 -1.87
CA ARG A 101 -12.65 8.20 -3.19
C ARG A 101 -13.64 9.11 -3.94
N ASP A 102 -14.42 9.91 -3.23
CA ASP A 102 -15.34 10.91 -3.81
C ASP A 102 -14.64 12.26 -4.09
N GLY A 103 -13.30 12.32 -3.94
CA GLY A 103 -12.53 13.56 -4.10
C GLY A 103 -11.16 13.30 -4.73
N SER A 104 -10.11 13.71 -4.04
CA SER A 104 -8.73 13.73 -4.56
C SER A 104 -8.15 12.36 -4.98
N ASP A 105 -8.74 11.27 -4.56
CA ASP A 105 -8.37 9.91 -4.95
C ASP A 105 -9.51 9.22 -5.73
N SER A 106 -10.40 10.00 -6.40
CA SER A 106 -11.42 9.47 -7.30
C SER A 106 -10.78 8.70 -8.46
N PHE A 107 -11.57 7.89 -9.15
CA PHE A 107 -11.07 7.10 -10.26
C PHE A 107 -10.57 8.00 -11.40
N GLU A 108 -11.28 9.08 -11.67
CA GLU A 108 -10.93 10.11 -12.65
C GLU A 108 -9.62 10.79 -12.29
N GLU A 109 -9.45 11.24 -11.04
CA GLU A 109 -8.21 11.83 -10.53
C GLU A 109 -7.03 10.86 -10.61
N MET A 110 -7.26 9.56 -10.33
CA MET A 110 -6.24 8.52 -10.51
C MET A 110 -5.82 8.38 -11.98
N GLN A 111 -6.76 8.47 -12.92
CA GLN A 111 -6.45 8.42 -14.36
C GLN A 111 -5.62 9.62 -14.80
N GLU A 112 -5.99 10.82 -14.37
CA GLU A 112 -5.25 12.04 -14.64
C GLU A 112 -3.85 12.01 -14.03
N TYR A 113 -3.74 11.56 -12.77
CA TYR A 113 -2.46 11.40 -12.09
C TYR A 113 -1.54 10.41 -12.83
N ALA A 114 -2.05 9.23 -13.18
CA ALA A 114 -1.28 8.22 -13.90
C ALA A 114 -0.78 8.74 -15.25
N LYS A 115 -1.63 9.50 -15.97
CA LYS A 115 -1.27 10.16 -17.24
C LYS A 115 -0.21 11.22 -17.03
N ALA A 116 -0.38 12.12 -16.07
CA ALA A 116 0.55 13.21 -15.76
C ALA A 116 1.93 12.69 -15.33
N GLN A 117 1.96 11.55 -14.60
CA GLN A 117 3.19 10.91 -14.15
C GLN A 117 3.76 9.89 -15.17
N ASN A 118 3.15 9.73 -16.35
CA ASN A 118 3.55 8.79 -17.39
C ASN A 118 3.70 7.35 -16.85
N TYR A 119 2.74 6.88 -16.07
CA TYR A 119 2.77 5.54 -15.50
C TYR A 119 2.71 4.46 -16.59
N ALA A 120 3.80 3.70 -16.71
CA ALA A 120 3.88 2.54 -17.60
C ALA A 120 3.52 1.20 -16.92
N TRP A 121 3.16 1.27 -15.65
CA TRP A 121 2.74 0.14 -14.80
C TRP A 121 1.28 0.26 -14.38
N LYS A 122 0.77 -0.77 -13.71
CA LYS A 122 -0.63 -0.79 -13.26
C LYS A 122 -0.82 0.12 -12.06
N TYR A 123 -1.79 1.05 -12.17
CA TYR A 123 -2.31 1.83 -11.04
C TYR A 123 -3.78 1.44 -10.87
N ALA A 124 -4.13 0.89 -9.71
CA ALA A 124 -5.42 0.25 -9.48
C ALA A 124 -6.08 0.72 -8.20
N VAL A 125 -7.41 0.65 -8.18
CA VAL A 125 -8.24 0.90 -6.99
C VAL A 125 -8.24 -0.35 -6.10
N ASP A 126 -7.74 -0.21 -4.88
CA ASP A 126 -7.96 -1.19 -3.81
C ASP A 126 -9.27 -0.82 -3.09
N LYS A 127 -10.38 -1.35 -3.61
CA LYS A 127 -11.73 -1.05 -3.11
C LYS A 127 -11.88 -1.47 -1.65
N ASN A 128 -12.42 -0.57 -0.83
CA ASN A 128 -12.60 -0.74 0.62
C ASN A 128 -11.30 -1.04 1.37
N SER A 129 -10.14 -0.67 0.83
CA SER A 129 -8.81 -0.92 1.42
C SER A 129 -8.55 -2.40 1.74
N VAL A 130 -9.17 -3.33 0.99
CA VAL A 130 -9.15 -4.78 1.27
C VAL A 130 -7.74 -5.37 1.20
N LEU A 131 -6.93 -4.90 0.25
CA LEU A 131 -5.54 -5.33 0.14
C LEU A 131 -4.66 -4.61 1.17
N ALA A 132 -4.85 -3.31 1.38
CA ALA A 132 -4.12 -2.59 2.41
C ALA A 132 -4.30 -3.27 3.79
N ASP A 133 -5.52 -3.68 4.14
CA ASP A 133 -5.80 -4.40 5.38
C ASP A 133 -5.12 -5.76 5.43
N ALA A 134 -5.17 -6.52 4.33
CA ALA A 134 -4.56 -7.84 4.25
C ALA A 134 -3.02 -7.81 4.30
N PHE A 135 -2.40 -6.74 3.81
CA PHE A 135 -0.96 -6.50 3.85
C PHE A 135 -0.49 -5.86 5.16
N GLY A 136 -1.41 -5.35 5.98
CA GLY A 136 -1.07 -4.50 7.11
C GLY A 136 -0.44 -3.17 6.69
N ALA A 137 -0.72 -2.71 5.47
CA ALA A 137 -0.23 -1.43 4.97
C ALA A 137 -0.96 -0.28 5.68
N THR A 138 -0.19 0.73 6.10
CA THR A 138 -0.72 1.85 6.90
C THR A 138 -0.43 3.21 6.30
N ARG A 139 0.51 3.30 5.35
CA ARG A 139 1.01 4.57 4.83
C ARG A 139 1.11 4.60 3.31
N THR A 140 1.32 5.79 2.77
CA THR A 140 1.65 6.02 1.36
C THR A 140 2.84 6.99 1.25
N PRO A 141 3.95 6.63 0.49
CA PRO A 141 4.15 5.35 -0.16
C PRO A 141 4.61 4.26 0.83
N GLU A 142 4.17 3.02 0.61
CA GLU A 142 4.64 1.83 1.33
C GLU A 142 4.77 0.67 0.35
N VAL A 143 5.89 -0.08 0.40
CA VAL A 143 6.21 -1.08 -0.62
C VAL A 143 6.36 -2.48 -0.04
N PHE A 144 5.96 -3.47 -0.82
CA PHE A 144 6.07 -4.91 -0.55
C PHE A 144 6.63 -5.58 -1.80
N LEU A 145 7.77 -6.27 -1.66
CA LEU A 145 8.42 -6.99 -2.74
C LEU A 145 8.27 -8.49 -2.51
N PHE A 146 7.69 -9.16 -3.49
CA PHE A 146 7.53 -10.61 -3.51
C PHE A 146 8.45 -11.24 -4.56
N ASP A 147 9.05 -12.36 -4.22
CA ASP A 147 9.87 -13.14 -5.13
C ASP A 147 9.06 -13.90 -6.19
N LYS A 148 9.74 -14.65 -7.05
CA LYS A 148 9.12 -15.49 -8.09
C LYS A 148 8.18 -16.57 -7.52
N ALA A 149 8.43 -17.03 -6.29
CA ALA A 149 7.56 -17.98 -5.59
C ALA A 149 6.34 -17.32 -4.94
N GLY A 150 6.26 -15.99 -4.92
CA GLY A 150 5.20 -15.21 -4.29
C GLY A 150 5.40 -15.04 -2.79
N LYS A 151 6.64 -15.17 -2.30
CA LYS A 151 7.00 -14.94 -0.90
C LYS A 151 7.48 -13.52 -0.69
N LEU A 152 7.00 -12.86 0.39
CA LEU A 152 7.44 -11.52 0.76
C LEU A 152 8.91 -11.55 1.16
N VAL A 153 9.76 -10.78 0.48
CA VAL A 153 11.20 -10.69 0.75
C VAL A 153 11.63 -9.33 1.27
N TYR A 154 10.84 -8.28 0.99
CA TYR A 154 11.09 -6.93 1.51
C TYR A 154 9.78 -6.19 1.76
N HIS A 155 9.73 -5.43 2.86
CA HIS A 155 8.65 -4.48 3.20
C HIS A 155 9.23 -3.19 3.74
N GLY A 156 8.69 -2.03 3.30
CA GLY A 156 9.09 -0.75 3.89
C GLY A 156 9.07 0.43 2.92
N ALA A 157 10.11 1.27 2.98
CA ALA A 157 10.29 2.48 2.20
C ALA A 157 11.02 2.22 0.87
N ILE A 158 10.96 3.20 -0.04
CA ILE A 158 11.75 3.17 -1.29
C ILE A 158 13.24 3.31 -0.97
N ASP A 159 13.58 4.22 -0.05
CA ASP A 159 14.95 4.51 0.38
C ASP A 159 15.00 5.00 1.85
N ASP A 160 16.16 5.41 2.33
CA ASP A 160 16.39 5.86 3.71
C ASP A 160 16.08 7.35 3.94
N ASN A 161 15.74 8.12 2.89
CA ASN A 161 15.39 9.53 3.03
C ASN A 161 14.13 9.92 2.23
N PRO A 162 12.94 9.75 2.80
CA PRO A 162 11.69 10.02 2.09
C PRO A 162 11.45 11.50 1.76
N SER A 163 12.21 12.40 2.39
CA SER A 163 12.00 13.85 2.27
C SER A 163 12.92 14.52 1.27
N ASP A 164 14.14 13.99 1.09
CA ASP A 164 15.19 14.59 0.27
C ASP A 164 15.95 13.53 -0.53
N ALA A 165 15.74 13.54 -1.85
CA ALA A 165 16.40 12.61 -2.77
C ALA A 165 17.93 12.81 -2.83
N GLY A 166 18.40 14.05 -2.58
CA GLY A 166 19.84 14.38 -2.60
C GLY A 166 20.60 13.83 -1.39
N SER A 167 19.88 13.50 -0.33
CA SER A 167 20.45 12.99 0.93
C SER A 167 20.19 11.49 1.13
N VAL A 168 19.83 10.75 0.09
CA VAL A 168 19.67 9.29 0.12
C VAL A 168 21.04 8.62 0.18
N ASN A 169 21.30 7.86 1.24
CA ASN A 169 22.49 7.04 1.40
C ASN A 169 22.26 5.59 0.95
N ARG A 170 21.03 5.07 1.14
CA ARG A 170 20.69 3.69 0.79
C ARG A 170 19.34 3.62 0.05
N LYS A 171 19.38 3.14 -1.18
CA LYS A 171 18.19 2.83 -1.97
C LYS A 171 17.65 1.46 -1.58
N HIS A 172 16.94 1.37 -0.46
CA HIS A 172 16.50 0.11 0.16
C HIS A 172 15.84 -0.85 -0.82
N LEU A 173 14.81 -0.39 -1.56
CA LEU A 173 14.04 -1.22 -2.48
C LEU A 173 14.89 -1.67 -3.69
N MET A 174 15.74 -0.81 -4.23
CA MET A 174 16.65 -1.19 -5.34
C MET A 174 17.59 -2.30 -4.91
N VAL A 175 18.25 -2.15 -3.74
CA VAL A 175 19.14 -3.17 -3.20
C VAL A 175 18.40 -4.49 -2.96
N ALA A 176 17.19 -4.42 -2.40
CA ALA A 176 16.37 -5.62 -2.17
C ALA A 176 16.02 -6.34 -3.49
N MET A 177 15.69 -5.59 -4.55
CA MET A 177 15.43 -6.18 -5.87
C MET A 177 16.68 -6.82 -6.48
N ASP A 178 17.85 -6.17 -6.38
CA ASP A 178 19.11 -6.73 -6.90
C ASP A 178 19.48 -8.02 -6.15
N GLU A 179 19.46 -8.00 -4.81
CA GLU A 179 19.78 -9.18 -3.98
C GLU A 179 18.81 -10.34 -4.28
N MET A 180 17.50 -10.06 -4.39
CA MET A 180 16.50 -11.07 -4.77
C MET A 180 16.76 -11.66 -6.16
N LEU A 181 17.10 -10.84 -7.14
CA LEU A 181 17.38 -11.29 -8.52
C LEU A 181 18.65 -12.14 -8.61
N GLU A 182 19.63 -11.86 -7.76
CA GLU A 182 20.86 -12.66 -7.64
C GLU A 182 20.65 -13.96 -6.85
N GLY A 183 19.43 -14.21 -6.33
CA GLY A 183 19.13 -15.38 -5.51
C GLY A 183 19.72 -15.32 -4.10
N LYS A 184 20.09 -14.13 -3.64
CA LYS A 184 20.58 -13.87 -2.29
C LYS A 184 19.43 -13.57 -1.34
N ASP A 185 19.67 -13.82 -0.07
CA ASP A 185 18.81 -13.26 0.99
C ASP A 185 18.87 -11.73 0.98
N VAL A 186 17.71 -11.07 1.07
CA VAL A 186 17.65 -9.62 1.19
C VAL A 186 18.29 -9.19 2.52
N SER A 187 19.37 -8.42 2.44
CA SER A 187 20.18 -8.03 3.60
C SER A 187 19.42 -7.18 4.61
N GLN A 188 18.50 -6.33 4.13
CA GLN A 188 17.59 -5.55 4.95
C GLN A 188 16.16 -5.82 4.51
N LYS A 189 15.50 -6.76 5.19
CA LYS A 189 14.16 -7.25 4.83
C LYS A 189 13.04 -6.28 5.19
N ASN A 190 13.28 -5.37 6.14
CA ASN A 190 12.30 -4.37 6.56
C ASN A 190 12.96 -3.00 6.70
N SER A 191 12.21 -1.95 6.37
CA SER A 191 12.57 -0.57 6.69
C SER A 191 11.31 0.21 7.11
N ARG A 192 11.51 1.37 7.73
CA ARG A 192 10.40 2.20 8.19
C ARG A 192 9.82 3.01 7.02
N SER A 193 8.57 2.75 6.67
CA SER A 193 7.82 3.62 5.76
C SER A 193 7.47 4.95 6.44
N VAL A 194 7.65 6.05 5.71
CA VAL A 194 7.29 7.40 6.14
C VAL A 194 6.36 8.01 5.09
N GLY A 195 5.19 8.44 5.53
CA GLY A 195 4.18 8.95 4.63
C GLY A 195 2.87 9.27 5.33
N CYS A 196 1.86 9.66 4.55
CA CYS A 196 0.52 9.88 5.03
C CYS A 196 -0.17 8.56 5.38
N GLY A 197 -1.05 8.56 6.36
CA GLY A 197 -1.91 7.41 6.64
C GLY A 197 -2.80 7.08 5.44
N ILE A 198 -3.05 5.79 5.19
CA ILE A 198 -4.09 5.35 4.26
C ILE A 198 -5.45 5.77 4.84
N LYS A 199 -6.25 6.47 4.04
CA LYS A 199 -7.56 7.00 4.45
C LYS A 199 -8.63 5.94 4.20
N ARG A 200 -8.95 5.17 5.22
CA ARG A 200 -9.99 4.14 5.18
C ARG A 200 -11.39 4.75 5.32
N LEU A 201 -12.42 3.98 4.97
CA LEU A 201 -13.80 4.39 5.28
C LEU A 201 -14.01 4.40 6.79
N GLY A 202 -14.49 5.54 7.31
CA GLY A 202 -14.80 5.71 8.73
C GLY A 202 -13.61 6.08 9.63
N ASP A 203 -12.47 6.47 9.02
CA ASP A 203 -11.35 7.09 9.74
C ASP A 203 -11.65 8.57 10.04
#